data_bb7c0d1453dff3d7e1af5e68120e1a9d
#
_entry.id   bb7c0d1453dff3d7e1af5e68120e1a9d
#
_cell.length_a   1.000
_cell.length_b   1.000
_cell.length_c   1.000
_cell.angle_alpha   90.00
_cell.angle_beta   90.00
_cell.angle_gamma   90.00
#
_symmetry.space_group_name_H-M   'P 1'
#
loop_
_entity.id
_entity.type
_entity.pdbx_description
1 polymer ?
#
loop_
_entity_poly.entity_id
_entity_poly.type
_entity_poly.pdbx_seq_one_letter_code
_entity_poly.pdbx_strand_id
1 'polypeptide(L)'
;VEFLQAGYRLELLIATEVFAEVLSHHPITLVSKEELRKVSALKNPDEGLAIFHQRKHKGILQEGVILALDNVQDPGNLGTLIRLCDWFGIETLLCNTQTVDCYNPKVVQATMGSLTRVAVHYVDLEGFLVTCDLPVYVMDLEGENLYTTEFPEDCVLILGNEANGITPEVRALGNKAITIPRFSKH
;
A
#
# COMPACT_ATOMS: atom_id res chain seq x y z
N VAL A 1 -12.87 -8.96 -8.04
CA VAL A 1 -13.70 -9.70 -7.07
C VAL A 1 -13.55 -9.13 -5.67
N GLU A 2 -12.31 -9.00 -5.12
CA GLU A 2 -12.01 -8.52 -3.75
C GLU A 2 -12.72 -7.20 -3.39
N PHE A 3 -12.65 -6.19 -4.26
CA PHE A 3 -13.30 -4.90 -4.04
C PHE A 3 -14.83 -5.00 -3.94
N LEU A 4 -15.45 -5.90 -4.72
CA LEU A 4 -16.89 -6.18 -4.63
C LEU A 4 -17.24 -6.81 -3.27
N GLN A 5 -16.47 -7.82 -2.86
CA GLN A 5 -16.66 -8.52 -1.59
C GLN A 5 -16.43 -7.59 -0.38
N ALA A 6 -15.47 -6.67 -0.49
CA ALA A 6 -15.19 -5.67 0.54
C ALA A 6 -16.23 -4.52 0.58
N GLY A 7 -17.27 -4.57 -0.27
CA GLY A 7 -18.34 -3.59 -0.29
C GLY A 7 -17.95 -2.19 -0.79
N TYR A 8 -16.97 -2.12 -1.70
CA TYR A 8 -16.69 -0.88 -2.40
C TYR A 8 -17.85 -0.52 -3.33
N ARG A 9 -18.22 0.76 -3.37
CA ARG A 9 -19.26 1.23 -4.27
C ARG A 9 -18.80 1.10 -5.72
N LEU A 10 -19.47 0.20 -6.44
CA LEU A 10 -19.24 -0.03 -7.85
C LEU A 10 -19.83 1.11 -8.68
N GLU A 11 -19.08 1.66 -9.61
CA GLU A 11 -19.56 2.62 -10.62
C GLU A 11 -19.79 1.93 -11.96
N LEU A 12 -18.86 1.10 -12.41
CA LEU A 12 -18.95 0.39 -13.68
C LEU A 12 -18.30 -0.99 -13.56
N LEU A 13 -18.96 -1.99 -14.15
CA LEU A 13 -18.40 -3.32 -14.34
C LEU A 13 -18.63 -3.75 -15.78
N ILE A 14 -17.55 -3.97 -16.50
CA ILE A 14 -17.56 -4.55 -17.84
C ILE A 14 -16.81 -5.88 -17.82
N ALA A 15 -17.32 -6.87 -18.52
CA ALA A 15 -16.72 -8.19 -18.55
C ALA A 15 -17.03 -8.93 -19.85
N THR A 16 -16.19 -9.91 -20.17
CA THR A 16 -16.52 -10.91 -21.19
C THR A 16 -17.60 -11.86 -20.68
N GLU A 17 -18.28 -12.56 -21.58
CA GLU A 17 -19.32 -13.55 -21.22
C GLU A 17 -18.81 -14.58 -20.20
N VAL A 18 -17.60 -15.07 -20.40
CA VAL A 18 -16.96 -16.08 -19.53
C VAL A 18 -16.84 -15.57 -18.07
N PHE A 19 -16.48 -14.31 -17.90
CA PHE A 19 -16.30 -13.75 -16.55
C PHE A 19 -17.60 -13.24 -15.96
N ALA A 20 -18.57 -12.87 -16.78
CA ALA A 20 -19.88 -12.41 -16.34
C ALA A 20 -20.67 -13.51 -15.59
N GLU A 21 -20.48 -14.77 -15.94
CA GLU A 21 -21.09 -15.92 -15.24
C GLU A 21 -20.67 -15.97 -13.76
N VAL A 22 -19.40 -15.63 -13.46
CA VAL A 22 -18.84 -15.61 -12.10
C VAL A 22 -19.41 -14.44 -11.27
N LEU A 23 -19.84 -13.37 -11.92
CA LEU A 23 -20.28 -12.13 -11.28
C LEU A 23 -21.77 -11.82 -11.49
N SER A 24 -22.58 -12.85 -11.75
CA SER A 24 -23.99 -12.75 -12.17
C SER A 24 -24.90 -11.94 -11.25
N HIS A 25 -24.51 -11.66 -10.02
CA HIS A 25 -25.27 -10.85 -9.05
C HIS A 25 -25.05 -9.33 -9.17
N HIS A 26 -24.19 -8.90 -10.10
CA HIS A 26 -23.86 -7.48 -10.30
C HIS A 26 -24.34 -6.99 -11.68
N PRO A 27 -24.66 -5.71 -11.83
CA PRO A 27 -24.96 -5.14 -13.14
C PRO A 27 -23.68 -5.14 -14.00
N ILE A 28 -23.65 -5.93 -15.06
CA ILE A 28 -22.51 -6.10 -15.94
C ILE A 28 -22.84 -5.60 -17.34
N THR A 29 -21.93 -4.84 -17.93
CA THR A 29 -21.94 -4.57 -19.37
C THR A 29 -21.05 -5.58 -20.07
N LEU A 30 -21.66 -6.41 -20.92
CA LEU A 30 -20.90 -7.40 -21.71
C LEU A 30 -20.12 -6.72 -22.81
N VAL A 31 -18.88 -7.13 -22.95
CA VAL A 31 -17.96 -6.63 -23.99
C VAL A 31 -17.11 -7.78 -24.55
N SER A 32 -16.61 -7.61 -25.77
CA SER A 32 -15.61 -8.50 -26.34
C SER A 32 -14.23 -8.26 -25.71
N LYS A 33 -13.32 -9.23 -25.84
CA LYS A 33 -11.91 -9.05 -25.43
C LYS A 33 -11.22 -7.89 -26.16
N GLU A 34 -11.60 -7.62 -27.39
CA GLU A 34 -11.05 -6.52 -28.19
C GLU A 34 -11.50 -5.15 -27.66
N GLU A 35 -12.76 -5.03 -27.28
CA GLU A 35 -13.30 -3.82 -26.64
C GLU A 35 -12.67 -3.61 -25.28
N LEU A 36 -12.53 -4.67 -24.47
CA LEU A 36 -11.90 -4.60 -23.16
C LEU A 36 -10.45 -4.12 -23.25
N ARG A 37 -9.68 -4.55 -24.25
CA ARG A 37 -8.32 -4.08 -24.49
C ARG A 37 -8.22 -2.60 -24.82
N LYS A 38 -9.24 -2.02 -25.46
CA LYS A 38 -9.25 -0.59 -25.82
C LYS A 38 -9.45 0.33 -24.61
N VAL A 39 -10.13 -0.15 -23.56
CA VAL A 39 -10.48 0.66 -22.38
C VAL A 39 -9.62 0.33 -21.17
N SER A 40 -8.89 -0.78 -21.19
CA SER A 40 -8.04 -1.19 -20.07
C SER A 40 -6.74 -0.37 -20.02
N ALA A 41 -6.34 0.04 -18.82
CA ALA A 41 -5.03 0.62 -18.55
C ALA A 41 -3.89 -0.42 -18.51
N LEU A 42 -4.22 -1.72 -18.51
CA LEU A 42 -3.25 -2.81 -18.46
C LEU A 42 -2.81 -3.22 -19.87
N LYS A 43 -1.53 -3.54 -20.02
CA LYS A 43 -0.97 -4.05 -21.30
C LYS A 43 -1.63 -5.38 -21.70
N ASN A 44 -1.90 -6.23 -20.74
CA ASN A 44 -2.59 -7.50 -20.90
C ASN A 44 -3.77 -7.54 -19.93
N PRO A 45 -4.94 -7.01 -20.30
CA PRO A 45 -6.12 -7.08 -19.45
C PRO A 45 -6.63 -8.50 -19.34
N ASP A 46 -7.17 -8.82 -18.19
CA ASP A 46 -7.89 -10.07 -17.94
C ASP A 46 -9.31 -10.03 -18.56
N GLU A 47 -10.25 -10.77 -18.04
CA GLU A 47 -11.59 -10.96 -18.60
C GLU A 47 -12.61 -9.87 -18.16
N GLY A 48 -12.19 -8.90 -17.35
CA GLY A 48 -13.07 -7.82 -16.89
C GLY A 48 -12.33 -6.59 -16.40
N LEU A 49 -13.07 -5.48 -16.31
CA LEU A 49 -12.63 -4.21 -15.74
C LEU A 49 -13.76 -3.64 -14.88
N ALA A 50 -13.40 -3.16 -13.70
CA ALA A 50 -14.34 -2.51 -12.82
C ALA A 50 -13.81 -1.13 -12.38
N ILE A 51 -14.73 -0.18 -12.23
CA ILE A 51 -14.47 1.14 -11.68
C ILE A 51 -15.21 1.23 -10.35
N PHE A 52 -14.48 1.60 -9.31
CA PHE A 52 -15.01 1.77 -7.97
C PHE A 52 -14.79 3.20 -7.48
N HIS A 53 -15.72 3.67 -6.64
CA HIS A 53 -15.46 4.87 -5.87
C HIS A 53 -14.36 4.61 -4.83
N GLN A 54 -13.42 5.54 -4.72
CA GLN A 54 -12.39 5.49 -3.69
C GLN A 54 -13.03 5.55 -2.30
N ARG A 55 -12.49 4.76 -1.37
CA ARG A 55 -12.90 4.79 0.03
C ARG A 55 -12.09 5.85 0.77
N LYS A 56 -12.77 6.70 1.53
CA LYS A 56 -12.10 7.62 2.46
C LYS A 56 -11.97 6.90 3.80
N HIS A 57 -10.73 6.75 4.27
CA HIS A 57 -10.46 6.23 5.61
C HIS A 57 -10.71 7.33 6.65
N LYS A 58 -11.27 6.93 7.81
CA LYS A 58 -11.50 7.84 8.93
C LYS A 58 -10.25 7.80 9.80
N GLY A 59 -9.67 8.98 10.11
CA GLY A 59 -8.61 9.12 11.10
C GLY A 59 -7.43 8.13 10.94
N ILE A 60 -6.36 8.38 11.64
CA ILE A 60 -5.22 7.48 11.73
C ILE A 60 -5.30 6.84 13.11
N LEU A 61 -5.42 5.52 13.17
CA LEU A 61 -5.33 4.77 14.42
C LEU A 61 -3.85 4.72 14.82
N GLN A 62 -3.56 5.14 16.06
CA GLN A 62 -2.21 5.09 16.62
C GLN A 62 -2.11 3.88 17.57
N GLU A 63 -2.44 2.71 17.06
CA GLU A 63 -2.41 1.42 17.75
C GLU A 63 -1.70 0.39 16.88
N GLY A 64 -0.95 -0.49 17.50
CA GLY A 64 -0.16 -1.51 16.82
C GLY A 64 1.02 -0.94 16.03
N VAL A 65 1.51 -1.70 15.09
CA VAL A 65 2.58 -1.25 14.18
C VAL A 65 2.00 -0.42 13.06
N ILE A 66 2.45 0.83 12.96
CA ILE A 66 2.15 1.72 11.82
C ILE A 66 3.33 1.66 10.87
N LEU A 67 3.12 1.24 9.64
CA LEU A 67 4.14 1.37 8.61
C LEU A 67 4.06 2.76 7.96
N ALA A 68 5.19 3.45 7.84
CA ALA A 68 5.28 4.76 7.20
C ALA A 68 6.26 4.71 6.02
N LEU A 69 5.89 5.32 4.90
CA LEU A 69 6.67 5.30 3.66
C LEU A 69 7.11 6.72 3.29
N ASP A 70 8.41 6.90 3.18
CA ASP A 70 9.02 8.14 2.75
C ASP A 70 9.51 8.02 1.30
N ASN A 71 8.79 8.63 0.36
CA ASN A 71 9.15 8.70 -1.07
C ASN A 71 9.21 7.36 -1.82
N VAL A 72 8.41 6.37 -1.48
CA VAL A 72 8.31 5.13 -2.26
C VAL A 72 7.59 5.40 -3.57
N GLN A 73 8.33 5.36 -4.70
CA GLN A 73 7.83 5.77 -6.01
C GLN A 73 7.51 4.61 -6.95
N ASP A 74 8.09 3.44 -6.75
CA ASP A 74 7.79 2.27 -7.58
C ASP A 74 6.43 1.67 -7.22
N PRO A 75 5.49 1.57 -8.21
CA PRO A 75 4.16 1.01 -7.97
C PRO A 75 4.16 -0.45 -7.50
N GLY A 76 5.14 -1.25 -7.96
CA GLY A 76 5.28 -2.65 -7.55
C GLY A 76 5.69 -2.76 -6.08
N ASN A 77 6.62 -1.90 -5.64
CA ASN A 77 7.08 -1.85 -4.26
C ASN A 77 5.96 -1.39 -3.32
N LEU A 78 5.23 -0.32 -3.66
CA LEU A 78 4.09 0.09 -2.85
C LEU A 78 3.04 -1.03 -2.76
N GLY A 79 2.69 -1.66 -3.88
CA GLY A 79 1.74 -2.78 -3.88
C GLY A 79 2.21 -3.96 -3.02
N THR A 80 3.51 -4.27 -3.04
CA THR A 80 4.12 -5.31 -2.20
C THR A 80 4.07 -4.94 -0.72
N LEU A 81 4.36 -3.69 -0.37
CA LEU A 81 4.30 -3.20 1.01
C LEU A 81 2.86 -3.24 1.56
N ILE A 82 1.85 -2.85 0.76
CA ILE A 82 0.44 -2.99 1.13
C ILE A 82 0.08 -4.48 1.38
N ARG A 83 0.59 -5.41 0.57
CA ARG A 83 0.39 -6.86 0.81
C ARG A 83 1.08 -7.34 2.07
N LEU A 84 2.28 -6.84 2.38
CA LEU A 84 2.96 -7.16 3.63
C LEU A 84 2.17 -6.64 4.84
N CYS A 85 1.64 -5.42 4.78
CA CYS A 85 0.75 -4.90 5.82
C CYS A 85 -0.43 -5.84 6.07
N ASP A 86 -1.15 -6.21 5.01
CA ASP A 86 -2.28 -7.15 5.10
C ASP A 86 -1.87 -8.51 5.70
N TRP A 87 -0.72 -9.05 5.24
CA TRP A 87 -0.22 -10.34 5.70
C TRP A 87 0.14 -10.36 7.19
N PHE A 88 0.71 -9.28 7.70
CA PHE A 88 1.13 -9.14 9.10
C PHE A 88 0.07 -8.47 9.99
N GLY A 89 -1.12 -8.17 9.47
CA GLY A 89 -2.19 -7.54 10.25
C GLY A 89 -1.91 -6.07 10.57
N ILE A 90 -1.08 -5.39 9.80
CA ILE A 90 -0.82 -3.96 9.90
C ILE A 90 -1.96 -3.23 9.17
N GLU A 91 -2.85 -2.60 9.92
CA GLU A 91 -4.05 -1.98 9.35
C GLU A 91 -3.79 -0.56 8.83
N THR A 92 -2.76 0.13 9.33
CA THR A 92 -2.46 1.53 9.01
C THR A 92 -1.14 1.65 8.25
N LEU A 93 -1.20 2.19 7.03
CA LEU A 93 -0.05 2.55 6.21
C LEU A 93 -0.06 4.05 5.97
N LEU A 94 1.00 4.74 6.39
CA LEU A 94 1.20 6.16 6.11
C LEU A 94 2.12 6.32 4.90
N CYS A 95 1.77 7.23 4.01
CA CYS A 95 2.60 7.61 2.88
C CYS A 95 2.80 9.13 2.92
N ASN A 96 4.03 9.60 2.69
CA ASN A 96 4.19 11.01 2.40
C ASN A 96 3.59 11.36 1.02
N THR A 97 3.40 12.64 0.74
CA THR A 97 2.76 13.11 -0.49
C THR A 97 3.56 12.84 -1.77
N GLN A 98 4.83 12.44 -1.65
CA GLN A 98 5.72 12.08 -2.75
C GLN A 98 5.63 10.58 -3.11
N THR A 99 5.05 9.76 -2.24
CA THR A 99 4.84 8.34 -2.51
C THR A 99 3.80 8.17 -3.62
N VAL A 100 4.01 7.19 -4.50
CA VAL A 100 3.09 6.89 -5.60
C VAL A 100 1.68 6.63 -5.11
N ASP A 101 0.67 7.07 -5.86
CA ASP A 101 -0.75 6.91 -5.51
C ASP A 101 -1.13 5.42 -5.41
N CYS A 102 -1.69 5.02 -4.27
CA CYS A 102 -2.17 3.65 -4.03
C CYS A 102 -3.29 3.23 -4.98
N TYR A 103 -4.01 4.19 -5.56
CA TYR A 103 -5.03 3.94 -6.60
C TYR A 103 -4.47 3.98 -8.03
N ASN A 104 -3.17 4.16 -8.22
CA ASN A 104 -2.55 3.91 -9.52
C ASN A 104 -2.88 2.48 -9.97
N PRO A 105 -3.33 2.26 -11.23
CA PRO A 105 -3.73 0.93 -11.71
C PRO A 105 -2.67 -0.17 -11.52
N LYS A 106 -1.38 0.17 -11.62
CA LYS A 106 -0.29 -0.78 -11.37
C LYS A 106 -0.16 -1.14 -9.89
N VAL A 107 -0.36 -0.17 -8.99
CA VAL A 107 -0.38 -0.43 -7.53
C VAL A 107 -1.57 -1.31 -7.19
N VAL A 108 -2.78 -0.94 -7.64
CA VAL A 108 -4.01 -1.72 -7.41
C VAL A 108 -3.82 -3.18 -7.85
N GLN A 109 -3.23 -3.39 -9.03
CA GLN A 109 -2.92 -4.75 -9.52
C GLN A 109 -1.90 -5.45 -8.61
N ALA A 110 -0.83 -4.77 -8.21
CA ALA A 110 0.23 -5.35 -7.39
C ALA A 110 -0.23 -5.70 -5.97
N THR A 111 -1.25 -5.02 -5.44
CA THR A 111 -1.79 -5.32 -4.11
C THR A 111 -2.55 -6.64 -4.04
N MET A 112 -2.96 -7.22 -5.16
CA MET A 112 -3.76 -8.47 -5.20
C MET A 112 -4.99 -8.44 -4.29
N GLY A 113 -5.62 -7.25 -4.14
CA GLY A 113 -6.80 -7.04 -3.30
C GLY A 113 -6.53 -6.58 -1.87
N SER A 114 -5.30 -6.63 -1.37
CA SER A 114 -4.94 -6.20 -0.01
C SER A 114 -5.30 -4.73 0.29
N LEU A 115 -5.37 -3.89 -0.74
CA LEU A 115 -5.82 -2.49 -0.61
C LEU A 115 -7.24 -2.35 -0.04
N THR A 116 -8.03 -3.41 -0.03
CA THR A 116 -9.37 -3.42 0.57
C THR A 116 -9.35 -3.56 2.09
N ARG A 117 -8.22 -4.00 2.68
CA ARG A 117 -8.04 -4.32 4.10
C ARG A 117 -7.05 -3.40 4.82
N VAL A 118 -6.17 -2.73 4.07
CA VAL A 118 -5.17 -1.79 4.61
C VAL A 118 -5.61 -0.36 4.35
N ALA A 119 -5.65 0.45 5.39
CA ALA A 119 -5.96 1.88 5.30
C ALA A 119 -4.69 2.65 4.91
N VAL A 120 -4.64 3.15 3.68
CA VAL A 120 -3.52 3.96 3.18
C VAL A 120 -3.86 5.44 3.34
N HIS A 121 -3.02 6.17 4.08
CA HIS A 121 -3.18 7.60 4.35
C HIS A 121 -2.00 8.38 3.76
N TYR A 122 -2.30 9.40 2.96
CA TYR A 122 -1.31 10.35 2.47
C TYR A 122 -1.29 11.56 3.41
N VAL A 123 -0.13 11.78 4.04
CA VAL A 123 0.02 12.79 5.11
C VAL A 123 1.27 13.65 4.90
N ASP A 124 1.32 14.80 5.56
CA ASP A 124 2.58 15.44 5.92
C ASP A 124 3.27 14.56 6.97
N LEU A 125 4.22 13.73 6.53
CA LEU A 125 4.85 12.72 7.39
C LEU A 125 5.66 13.37 8.52
N GLU A 126 6.36 14.45 8.25
CA GLU A 126 7.11 15.19 9.27
C GLU A 126 6.16 15.77 10.32
N GLY A 127 5.10 16.46 9.88
CA GLY A 127 4.09 17.02 10.77
C GLY A 127 3.39 15.96 11.62
N PHE A 128 3.13 14.76 11.05
CA PHE A 128 2.61 13.64 11.81
C PHE A 128 3.59 13.15 12.87
N LEU A 129 4.85 12.91 12.50
CA LEU A 129 5.87 12.37 13.40
C LEU A 129 6.20 13.31 14.56
N VAL A 130 6.17 14.61 14.33
CA VAL A 130 6.38 15.62 15.40
C VAL A 130 5.30 15.56 16.49
N THR A 131 4.09 15.16 16.11
CA THR A 131 2.94 15.09 17.04
C THR A 131 2.61 13.66 17.49
N CYS A 132 3.36 12.68 17.02
CA CYS A 132 3.16 11.28 17.34
C CYS A 132 3.86 10.92 18.66
N ASP A 133 3.13 10.35 19.60
CA ASP A 133 3.68 9.90 20.89
C ASP A 133 4.29 8.48 20.84
N LEU A 134 4.14 7.78 19.69
CA LEU A 134 4.66 6.42 19.53
C LEU A 134 6.16 6.42 19.25
N PRO A 135 6.91 5.40 19.70
CA PRO A 135 8.30 5.22 19.30
C PRO A 135 8.45 5.06 17.79
N VAL A 136 9.38 5.81 17.21
CA VAL A 136 9.64 5.86 15.76
C VAL A 136 10.93 5.14 15.43
N TYR A 137 10.83 4.08 14.63
CA TYR A 137 11.96 3.30 14.13
C TYR A 137 12.18 3.61 12.65
N VAL A 138 13.40 3.92 12.27
CA VAL A 138 13.79 4.17 10.87
C VAL A 138 14.61 3.01 10.33
N MET A 139 14.21 2.45 9.20
CA MET A 139 14.98 1.41 8.52
C MET A 139 16.14 2.04 7.76
N ASP A 140 17.36 1.65 8.11
CA ASP A 140 18.57 2.20 7.53
C ASP A 140 19.62 1.11 7.27
N LEU A 141 20.65 1.44 6.50
CA LEU A 141 21.78 0.56 6.26
C LEU A 141 22.64 0.40 7.53
N GLU A 142 22.67 1.42 8.39
CA GLU A 142 23.35 1.43 9.66
C GLU A 142 22.35 1.60 10.80
N GLY A 143 22.33 0.66 11.74
CA GLY A 143 21.39 0.66 12.86
C GLY A 143 21.53 -0.58 13.72
N GLU A 144 20.63 -0.71 14.69
CA GLU A 144 20.53 -1.93 15.49
C GLU A 144 19.97 -3.08 14.63
N ASN A 145 20.44 -4.29 14.92
CA ASN A 145 20.01 -5.46 14.17
C ASN A 145 18.52 -5.75 14.41
N LEU A 146 17.73 -5.75 13.34
CA LEU A 146 16.27 -6.02 13.35
C LEU A 146 15.93 -7.31 14.11
N TYR A 147 16.73 -8.38 13.96
CA TYR A 147 16.44 -9.69 14.54
C TYR A 147 16.71 -9.80 16.04
N THR A 148 17.38 -8.81 16.62
CA THR A 148 17.70 -8.78 18.06
C THR A 148 17.08 -7.57 18.77
N THR A 149 16.41 -6.70 18.01
CA THR A 149 15.71 -5.53 18.56
C THR A 149 14.35 -5.95 19.07
N GLU A 150 14.03 -5.59 20.31
CA GLU A 150 12.69 -5.71 20.86
C GLU A 150 11.87 -4.50 20.45
N PHE A 151 10.74 -4.75 19.81
CA PHE A 151 9.78 -3.71 19.43
C PHE A 151 8.64 -3.65 20.45
N PRO A 152 8.15 -2.46 20.81
CA PRO A 152 6.91 -2.34 21.56
C PRO A 152 5.72 -2.77 20.67
N GLU A 153 4.58 -3.04 21.31
CA GLU A 153 3.35 -3.39 20.58
C GLU A 153 2.90 -2.26 19.65
N ASP A 154 3.05 -1.01 20.11
CA ASP A 154 2.68 0.18 19.37
C ASP A 154 3.94 0.92 18.93
N CYS A 155 4.15 1.10 17.64
CA CYS A 155 5.28 1.86 17.10
C CYS A 155 5.05 2.31 15.65
N VAL A 156 5.85 3.26 15.20
CA VAL A 156 5.96 3.63 13.79
C VAL A 156 7.25 3.05 13.22
N LEU A 157 7.16 2.33 12.12
CA LEU A 157 8.31 1.82 11.36
C LEU A 157 8.37 2.54 10.02
N ILE A 158 9.47 3.24 9.74
CA ILE A 158 9.64 4.03 8.53
C ILE A 158 10.53 3.31 7.52
N LEU A 159 10.05 3.19 6.29
CA LEU A 159 10.79 2.74 5.12
C LEU A 159 10.99 3.90 4.15
N GLY A 160 12.16 4.02 3.59
CA GLY A 160 12.51 5.06 2.63
C GLY A 160 12.45 4.62 1.17
N ASN A 161 12.79 5.56 0.31
CA ASN A 161 12.96 5.38 -1.12
C ASN A 161 14.07 4.35 -1.42
N GLU A 162 13.91 3.58 -2.48
CA GLU A 162 14.81 2.49 -2.88
C GLU A 162 16.23 2.97 -3.22
N ALA A 163 16.35 4.17 -3.77
CA ALA A 163 17.63 4.74 -4.21
C ALA A 163 18.23 5.72 -3.18
N ASN A 164 17.38 6.51 -2.54
CA ASN A 164 17.79 7.64 -1.70
C ASN A 164 17.62 7.39 -0.20
N GLY A 165 16.94 6.29 0.18
CA GLY A 165 16.63 6.01 1.58
C GLY A 165 15.56 6.95 2.15
N ILE A 166 15.63 7.18 3.45
CA ILE A 166 14.75 8.08 4.21
C ILE A 166 15.35 9.49 4.13
N THR A 167 14.50 10.50 3.93
CA THR A 167 14.93 11.91 3.90
C THR A 167 15.58 12.32 5.23
N PRO A 168 16.58 13.22 5.23
CA PRO A 168 17.25 13.65 6.45
C PRO A 168 16.27 14.23 7.49
N GLU A 169 15.25 14.93 7.05
CA GLU A 169 14.22 15.55 7.88
C GLU A 169 13.39 14.50 8.63
N VAL A 170 12.90 13.49 7.91
CA VAL A 170 12.14 12.36 8.49
C VAL A 170 13.06 11.51 9.38
N ARG A 171 14.31 11.26 8.94
CA ARG A 171 15.28 10.50 9.72
C ARG A 171 15.59 11.13 11.08
N ALA A 172 15.69 12.45 11.13
CA ALA A 172 15.97 13.20 12.38
C ALA A 172 14.84 13.06 13.43
N LEU A 173 13.65 12.68 13.02
CA LEU A 173 12.50 12.43 13.91
C LEU A 173 12.43 10.97 14.41
N GLY A 174 13.29 10.09 13.89
CA GLY A 174 13.39 8.71 14.35
C GLY A 174 14.06 8.59 15.71
N ASN A 175 13.48 7.80 16.60
CA ASN A 175 14.07 7.51 17.91
C ASN A 175 15.21 6.50 17.80
N LYS A 176 15.16 5.60 16.84
CA LYS A 176 16.09 4.48 16.69
C LYS A 176 16.25 4.08 15.22
N ALA A 177 17.48 3.86 14.78
CA ALA A 177 17.76 3.28 13.48
C ALA A 177 17.87 1.74 13.60
N ILE A 178 17.22 1.03 12.68
CA ILE A 178 17.17 -0.43 12.62
C ILE A 178 17.69 -0.87 11.26
N THR A 179 18.46 -1.93 11.25
CA THR A 179 19.00 -2.51 10.01
C THR A 179 18.69 -3.99 9.87
N ILE A 180 18.45 -4.42 8.64
CA ILE A 180 18.52 -5.83 8.29
C ILE A 180 20.00 -6.14 7.98
N PRO A 181 20.68 -6.94 8.81
CA PRO A 181 22.11 -7.17 8.64
C PRO A 181 22.41 -7.82 7.30
N ARG A 182 23.38 -7.28 6.60
CA ARG A 182 23.88 -7.83 5.35
C ARG A 182 24.88 -8.94 5.63
N PHE A 183 24.61 -10.15 5.17
CA PHE A 183 25.49 -11.31 5.34
C PHE A 183 26.45 -11.53 4.15
N SER A 184 26.18 -10.88 3.01
CA SER A 184 27.06 -10.96 1.83
C SER A 184 28.25 -10.00 1.98
N LYS A 185 29.43 -10.43 1.48
CA LYS A 185 30.67 -9.61 1.49
C LYS A 185 30.81 -8.69 0.27
N HIS A 186 29.81 -8.63 -0.61
CA HIS A 186 29.82 -7.83 -1.86
C HIS A 186 28.52 -7.06 -2.03
#